data_87bb9ab358173751f182ec345128c4b5
#
_entry.id   87bb9ab358173751f182ec345128c4b5
#
_cell.length_a   1.000
_cell.length_b   1.000
_cell.length_c   1.000
_cell.angle_alpha   90.00
_cell.angle_beta   90.00
_cell.angle_gamma   90.00
#
_symmetry.space_group_name_H-M   'P 1'
#
loop_
_entity.id
_entity.type
_entity.pdbx_description
1 polymer ?
#
loop_
_entity_poly.entity_id
_entity_poly.type
_entity_poly.pdbx_seq_one_letter_code
_entity_poly.pdbx_strand_id
1 'polypeptide(L)' 'MRFDKVKAKTALLVSGKTQSDLADSLELSRRWVGAAFNGGNISEKTARHIADALNAPLGSLIDQ' A
#
# COMPACT_ATOMS: atom_id res chain seq x y z
N MET A 1 -8.78 -7.70 -3.34
CA MET A 1 -7.75 -8.14 -2.36
C MET A 1 -7.59 -7.09 -1.30
N ARG A 2 -7.00 -7.47 -0.18
CA ARG A 2 -6.78 -6.56 0.95
C ARG A 2 -5.34 -6.65 1.41
N PHE A 3 -4.80 -5.51 1.83
CA PHE A 3 -3.54 -5.52 2.55
C PHE A 3 -3.75 -5.98 3.99
N ASP A 4 -2.76 -6.68 4.53
CA ASP A 4 -2.66 -6.86 5.98
C ASP A 4 -2.19 -5.53 6.57
N LYS A 5 -2.94 -5.00 7.54
CA LYS A 5 -2.64 -3.67 8.10
C LYS A 5 -1.21 -3.58 8.65
N VAL A 6 -0.80 -4.59 9.41
CA VAL A 6 0.52 -4.57 10.05
C VAL A 6 1.61 -4.71 9.01
N LYS A 7 1.47 -5.66 8.09
CA LYS A 7 2.47 -5.90 7.05
C LYS A 7 2.63 -4.69 6.14
N ALA A 8 1.51 -4.11 5.70
CA ALA A 8 1.55 -2.96 4.80
C ALA A 8 2.16 -1.73 5.48
N LYS A 9 1.75 -1.45 6.72
CA LYS A 9 2.29 -0.30 7.46
C LYS A 9 3.77 -0.50 7.77
N THR A 10 4.18 -1.73 8.07
CA THR A 10 5.58 -2.03 8.31
C THR A 10 6.40 -1.81 7.04
N ALA A 11 5.91 -2.28 5.89
CA ALA A 11 6.61 -2.07 4.62
C ALA A 11 6.72 -0.59 4.28
N LEU A 12 5.66 0.18 4.55
CA LEU A 12 5.67 1.61 4.32
C LEU A 12 6.74 2.29 5.18
N LEU A 13 6.79 1.93 6.45
CA LEU A 13 7.77 2.48 7.38
C LEU A 13 9.19 2.14 6.96
N VAL A 14 9.44 0.89 6.58
CA VAL A 14 10.76 0.43 6.14
C VAL A 14 11.19 1.14 4.86
N SER A 15 10.25 1.46 3.98
CA SER A 15 10.56 2.16 2.71
C SER A 15 10.96 3.62 2.92
N GLY A 16 10.65 4.19 4.10
CA GLY A 16 10.89 5.60 4.37
C GLY A 16 9.88 6.53 3.73
N LYS A 17 8.80 5.99 3.16
CA LYS A 17 7.77 6.77 2.51
C LYS A 17 6.55 6.94 3.42
N THR A 18 5.74 7.95 3.11
CA THR A 18 4.47 8.17 3.80
C THR A 18 3.32 7.84 2.87
N GLN A 19 2.10 7.76 3.43
CA GLN A 19 0.91 7.59 2.61
C GLN A 19 0.73 8.75 1.63
N SER A 20 1.08 9.98 2.05
CA SER A 20 1.05 11.14 1.16
C SER A 20 2.01 10.98 -0.01
N ASP A 21 3.21 10.46 0.24
CA ASP A 21 4.19 10.23 -0.81
C ASP A 21 3.65 9.24 -1.84
N LEU A 22 3.00 8.16 -1.37
CA LEU A 22 2.40 7.18 -2.26
C LEU A 22 1.26 7.77 -3.07
N ALA A 23 0.40 8.55 -2.43
CA ALA A 23 -0.72 9.19 -3.11
C ALA A 23 -0.22 10.08 -4.24
N ASP A 24 0.80 10.88 -3.98
CA ASP A 24 1.38 11.76 -4.99
C ASP A 24 2.03 10.96 -6.12
N SER A 25 2.82 9.96 -5.79
CA SER A 25 3.54 9.14 -6.78
C SER A 25 2.59 8.37 -7.69
N LEU A 26 1.49 7.88 -7.14
CA LEU A 26 0.55 7.04 -7.87
C LEU A 26 -0.67 7.80 -8.38
N GLU A 27 -0.71 9.11 -8.15
CA GLU A 27 -1.83 9.98 -8.53
C GLU A 27 -3.15 9.50 -7.94
N LEU A 28 -3.11 9.08 -6.68
CA LEU A 28 -4.27 8.62 -5.93
C LEU A 28 -4.61 9.61 -4.83
N SER A 29 -5.84 9.56 -4.32
CA SER A 29 -6.21 10.42 -3.19
C SER A 29 -5.59 9.86 -1.91
N ARG A 30 -5.21 10.76 -0.99
CA ARG A 30 -4.67 10.34 0.31
C ARG A 30 -5.69 9.54 1.10
N ARG A 31 -6.97 9.92 1.00
CA ARG A 31 -8.05 9.19 1.67
C ARG A 31 -8.12 7.74 1.18
N TRP A 32 -8.01 7.57 -0.13
CA TRP A 32 -8.06 6.24 -0.72
C TRP A 32 -6.86 5.38 -0.28
N VAL A 33 -5.66 5.98 -0.30
CA VAL A 33 -4.44 5.29 0.15
C VAL A 33 -4.57 4.93 1.63
N GLY A 34 -5.07 5.85 2.45
CA GLY A 34 -5.31 5.57 3.87
C GLY A 34 -6.26 4.41 4.07
N ALA A 35 -7.36 4.35 3.30
CA ALA A 35 -8.31 3.25 3.38
C ALA A 35 -7.66 1.93 2.99
N ALA A 36 -6.81 1.93 1.95
CA ALA A 36 -6.10 0.72 1.52
C ALA A 36 -5.19 0.18 2.63
N PHE A 37 -4.47 1.07 3.31
CA PHE A 37 -3.58 0.66 4.41
C PHE A 37 -4.35 0.30 5.69
N ASN A 38 -5.64 0.59 5.75
CA ASN A 38 -6.51 0.20 6.87
C ASN A 38 -7.34 -1.05 6.57
N GLY A 39 -6.96 -1.81 5.55
CA GLY A 39 -7.59 -3.08 5.25
C GLY A 39 -8.76 -2.99 4.26
N GLY A 40 -8.90 -1.88 3.54
CA GLY A 40 -9.92 -1.74 2.52
C GLY A 40 -9.64 -2.61 1.30
N ASN A 41 -10.68 -2.94 0.55
CA ASN A 41 -10.53 -3.68 -0.70
C ASN A 41 -9.86 -2.83 -1.77
N ILE A 42 -8.92 -3.43 -2.48
CA ILE A 42 -8.24 -2.79 -3.60
C ILE A 42 -8.12 -3.79 -4.75
N SER A 43 -7.96 -3.27 -5.97
CA SER A 43 -7.71 -4.14 -7.11
C SER A 43 -6.29 -4.69 -7.06
N GLU A 44 -6.09 -5.85 -7.68
CA GLU A 44 -4.75 -6.44 -7.76
C GLU A 44 -3.78 -5.49 -8.46
N LYS A 45 -4.23 -4.83 -9.52
CA LYS A 45 -3.40 -3.89 -10.27
C LYS A 45 -2.89 -2.76 -9.37
N THR A 46 -3.78 -2.16 -8.60
CA THR A 46 -3.41 -1.09 -7.68
C THR A 46 -2.50 -1.60 -6.57
N ALA A 47 -2.80 -2.79 -6.04
CA ALA A 47 -1.96 -3.41 -5.02
C ALA A 47 -0.53 -3.63 -5.53
N ARG A 48 -0.38 -4.07 -6.78
CA ARG A 48 0.95 -4.24 -7.38
C ARG A 48 1.67 -2.92 -7.56
N HIS A 49 0.95 -1.86 -7.94
CA HIS A 49 1.55 -0.53 -8.07
C HIS A 49 2.07 -0.02 -6.72
N ILE A 50 1.31 -0.24 -5.65
CA ILE A 50 1.73 0.15 -4.31
C ILE A 50 2.95 -0.68 -3.88
N ALA A 51 2.93 -1.99 -4.12
CA ALA A 51 4.05 -2.86 -3.80
C ALA A 51 5.33 -2.41 -4.52
N ASP A 52 5.22 -2.08 -5.79
CA ASP A 52 6.35 -1.58 -6.58
C ASP A 52 6.88 -0.28 -6.00
N ALA A 53 6.00 0.64 -5.62
CA ALA A 53 6.39 1.91 -5.03
C ALA A 53 7.08 1.72 -3.69
N LEU A 54 6.71 0.71 -2.94
CA LEU A 54 7.34 0.37 -1.67
C LEU A 54 8.59 -0.50 -1.84
N ASN A 55 8.85 -0.93 -3.06
CA ASN A 55 9.95 -1.84 -3.38
C ASN A 55 9.86 -3.14 -2.57
N ALA A 56 8.65 -3.67 -2.44
CA ALA A 56 8.36 -4.88 -1.67
C ALA A 56 7.54 -5.86 -2.50
N PRO A 57 7.71 -7.17 -2.30
CA PRO A 57 6.87 -8.14 -3.01
C PRO A 57 5.42 -8.03 -2.53
N LEU A 58 4.48 -8.17 -3.46
CA LEU A 58 3.06 -8.06 -3.14
C LEU A 58 2.64 -9.01 -2.03
N GLY A 59 3.14 -10.24 -2.07
CA GLY A 59 2.81 -11.26 -1.06
C GLY A 59 3.19 -10.87 0.36
N SER A 60 4.14 -9.93 0.53
CA SER A 60 4.54 -9.46 1.86
C SER A 60 3.60 -8.39 2.42
N LEU A 61 2.64 -7.94 1.63
CA LEU A 61 1.72 -6.86 2.01
C LEU A 61 0.31 -7.35 2.25
N ILE A 62 -0.05 -8.48 1.68
CA ILE A 62 -1.44 -8.96 1.72
C ILE A 62 -1.63 -9.99 2.82
N ASP A 63 -2.88 -10.10 3.26
CA ASP A 63 -3.30 -11.12 4.20
C ASP A 63 -3.54 -12.41 3.43
N GLN A 64 -2.82 -13.44 3.80
CA GLN A 64 -2.93 -14.76 3.17
C GLN A 64 -3.37 -15.79 4.18
#